data_982a7776236c0eb813d3d7fd2483f006
#
_entry.id   982a7776236c0eb813d3d7fd2483f006
#
_cell.length_a   1.000
_cell.length_b   1.000
_cell.length_c   1.000
_cell.angle_alpha   90.00
_cell.angle_beta   90.00
_cell.angle_gamma   90.00
#
_symmetry.space_group_name_H-M   'P 1'
#
loop_
_entity.id
_entity.type
_entity.pdbx_description
1 polymer ?
#
loop_
_entity_poly.entity_id
_entity_poly.type
_entity_poly.pdbx_seq_one_letter_code
_entity_poly.pdbx_strand_id
1 'polypeptide(L)'
;MPAPAIAPVGLTSGEVLPGIYIETNFAQGPAMGSGLTRSILVLCNKTAAGTATPDTEIYGPDTTNQLQTDAQMIALGGPGSEGHRLFRRIAAITGGTNGPPVYWLFVTESVGAKAAGTVTIATTASGNATHRLWVGDEFVDTGITSGDTVTAIAAAIVVNVNAKTHWPVTAANVAGVVTLTAKQNGLRGNWIRFQATIISNVSIATTTTATTDGFLTDGTTADSNATALTTIAARWFYQIVSAAEDTTQTGALVNQVNTQALALNGIRQRVIFGSVDTAGNAISIAVARN
;
A
#
# COMPACT_ATOMS: atom_id res chain seq x y z
N MET A 1 35.81 49.54 -0.33
CA MET A 1 35.58 48.90 -1.61
C MET A 1 34.11 49.06 -1.92
N PRO A 2 33.72 49.61 -3.07
CA PRO A 2 32.32 49.58 -3.45
C PRO A 2 31.87 48.13 -3.63
N ALA A 3 30.69 47.81 -3.14
CA ALA A 3 30.10 46.51 -3.34
C ALA A 3 30.01 46.19 -4.84
N PRO A 4 30.31 44.97 -5.30
CA PRO A 4 30.17 44.63 -6.71
C PRO A 4 28.72 44.83 -7.09
N ALA A 5 28.48 45.62 -8.15
CA ALA A 5 27.18 45.79 -8.73
C ALA A 5 26.73 44.44 -9.30
N ILE A 6 25.65 43.90 -8.79
CA ILE A 6 25.02 42.71 -9.35
C ILE A 6 24.38 43.15 -10.67
N ALA A 7 25.01 42.81 -11.76
CA ALA A 7 24.39 43.02 -13.08
C ALA A 7 23.47 41.85 -13.38
N PRO A 8 22.17 42.08 -13.68
CA PRO A 8 21.28 41.03 -14.12
C PRO A 8 21.78 40.37 -15.39
N VAL A 9 21.69 39.05 -15.48
CA VAL A 9 22.10 38.28 -16.67
C VAL A 9 21.26 38.72 -17.88
N GLY A 10 21.91 39.20 -18.91
CA GLY A 10 21.25 39.68 -20.13
C GLY A 10 21.09 41.19 -20.25
N LEU A 11 21.54 41.97 -19.27
CA LEU A 11 21.68 43.43 -19.37
C LEU A 11 23.15 43.81 -19.48
N THR A 12 23.48 44.71 -20.39
CA THR A 12 24.85 45.28 -20.49
C THR A 12 25.10 46.20 -19.30
N SER A 13 26.30 46.12 -18.74
CA SER A 13 26.69 47.00 -17.62
C SER A 13 26.61 48.47 -18.04
N GLY A 14 25.65 49.21 -17.48
CA GLY A 14 25.50 50.64 -17.77
C GLY A 14 24.04 51.03 -18.17
N GLU A 15 23.20 50.10 -18.46
CA GLU A 15 21.78 50.41 -18.71
C GLU A 15 21.03 50.54 -17.35
N VAL A 16 20.55 51.74 -17.07
CA VAL A 16 19.68 52.03 -15.94
C VAL A 16 18.27 52.25 -16.50
N LEU A 17 17.48 51.22 -16.58
CA LEU A 17 16.08 51.31 -16.93
C LEU A 17 15.22 51.35 -15.66
N PRO A 18 14.28 52.29 -15.52
CA PRO A 18 13.37 52.27 -14.38
C PRO A 18 12.38 51.11 -14.53
N GLY A 19 12.40 50.19 -13.56
CA GLY A 19 11.49 49.04 -13.58
C GLY A 19 11.78 48.03 -12.49
N ILE A 20 10.92 47.04 -12.36
CA ILE A 20 11.14 45.87 -11.51
C ILE A 20 11.81 44.79 -12.36
N TYR A 21 13.03 44.44 -12.02
CA TYR A 21 13.78 43.36 -12.70
C TYR A 21 13.59 42.07 -11.92
N ILE A 22 13.02 41.07 -12.56
CA ILE A 22 12.94 39.71 -12.04
C ILE A 22 13.96 38.88 -12.82
N GLU A 23 15.10 38.63 -12.20
CA GLU A 23 16.08 37.70 -12.74
C GLU A 23 15.75 36.28 -12.34
N THR A 24 15.43 35.46 -13.32
CA THR A 24 15.31 33.99 -13.11
C THR A 24 16.62 33.34 -13.55
N ASN A 25 17.55 33.18 -12.64
CA ASN A 25 18.81 32.50 -12.91
C ASN A 25 18.63 30.97 -12.86
N PHE A 26 18.38 30.37 -14.01
CA PHE A 26 18.26 28.92 -14.13
C PHE A 26 19.60 28.18 -13.99
N ALA A 27 20.74 28.90 -14.08
CA ALA A 27 22.06 28.27 -13.96
C ALA A 27 22.53 28.15 -12.51
N GLN A 28 21.98 28.95 -11.59
CA GLN A 28 22.23 28.90 -10.16
C GLN A 28 21.06 28.35 -9.36
N GLY A 29 20.00 27.91 -10.03
CA GLY A 29 19.02 27.06 -9.37
C GLY A 29 19.76 25.88 -8.75
N PRO A 30 19.32 25.37 -7.59
CA PRO A 30 19.89 24.15 -7.04
C PRO A 30 19.97 23.15 -8.19
N ALA A 31 21.17 22.61 -8.42
CA ALA A 31 21.42 21.66 -9.49
C ALA A 31 20.20 20.73 -9.59
N MET A 32 19.62 20.58 -10.77
CA MET A 32 18.35 19.86 -10.97
C MET A 32 18.37 18.40 -10.44
N GLY A 33 19.29 18.07 -9.61
CA GLY A 33 19.44 16.81 -8.87
C GLY A 33 19.41 16.93 -7.36
N SER A 34 19.50 18.14 -6.75
CA SER A 34 19.58 18.26 -5.29
C SER A 34 18.55 19.18 -4.64
N GLY A 35 17.71 19.88 -5.40
CA GLY A 35 16.90 20.97 -4.85
C GLY A 35 15.42 20.70 -4.63
N LEU A 36 14.81 19.80 -5.37
CA LEU A 36 13.42 19.40 -5.16
C LEU A 36 13.38 17.88 -5.00
N THR A 37 13.63 17.43 -3.80
CA THR A 37 13.45 16.03 -3.45
C THR A 37 11.98 15.68 -3.66
N ARG A 38 11.69 14.93 -4.72
CA ARG A 38 10.31 14.48 -5.02
C ARG A 38 9.89 13.45 -3.98
N SER A 39 9.51 13.94 -2.81
CA SER A 39 9.05 13.09 -1.72
C SER A 39 7.72 12.43 -2.04
N ILE A 40 7.61 11.15 -1.74
CA ILE A 40 6.39 10.37 -1.88
C ILE A 40 5.86 10.08 -0.48
N LEU A 41 4.59 10.35 -0.25
CA LEU A 41 3.90 9.93 0.97
C LEU A 41 3.03 8.71 0.65
N VAL A 42 3.15 7.66 1.44
CA VAL A 42 2.30 6.48 1.39
C VAL A 42 1.38 6.46 2.60
N LEU A 43 0.08 6.51 2.34
CA LEU A 43 -0.96 6.29 3.35
C LEU A 43 -1.30 4.80 3.35
N CYS A 44 -1.10 4.13 4.46
CA CYS A 44 -1.29 2.69 4.57
C CYS A 44 -1.74 2.27 5.97
N ASN A 45 -2.28 1.07 6.08
CA ASN A 45 -2.66 0.50 7.37
C ASN A 45 -1.51 -0.30 7.99
N LYS A 46 -1.54 -0.37 9.31
CA LYS A 46 -0.75 -1.31 10.11
C LYS A 46 -1.64 -2.45 10.61
N THR A 47 -1.04 -3.55 11.01
CA THR A 47 -1.74 -4.60 11.77
C THR A 47 -1.66 -4.31 13.27
N ALA A 48 -2.45 -5.04 14.07
CA ALA A 48 -2.41 -4.94 15.53
C ALA A 48 -1.00 -5.21 16.12
N ALA A 49 -0.16 -5.96 15.42
CA ALA A 49 1.23 -6.23 15.84
C ALA A 49 2.19 -5.06 15.58
N GLY A 50 1.80 -4.07 14.80
CA GLY A 50 2.64 -2.90 14.52
C GLY A 50 2.61 -1.88 15.66
N THR A 51 3.73 -1.20 15.89
CA THR A 51 3.90 -0.22 16.98
C THR A 51 3.75 1.23 16.53
N ALA A 52 3.60 1.50 15.24
CA ALA A 52 3.44 2.87 14.73
C ALA A 52 2.23 3.56 15.34
N THR A 53 2.34 4.87 15.57
CA THR A 53 1.24 5.75 15.99
C THR A 53 0.46 6.19 14.75
N PRO A 54 -0.79 5.74 14.58
CA PRO A 54 -1.57 6.10 13.39
C PRO A 54 -1.90 7.59 13.36
N ASP A 55 -2.16 8.10 12.16
CA ASP A 55 -2.70 9.42 11.81
C ASP A 55 -1.86 10.64 12.22
N THR A 56 -0.96 10.50 13.17
CA THR A 56 -0.25 11.65 13.77
C THR A 56 1.23 11.67 13.47
N GLU A 57 1.87 10.54 13.26
CA GLU A 57 3.30 10.43 13.05
C GLU A 57 3.64 10.05 11.61
N ILE A 58 4.56 10.81 11.01
CA ILE A 58 5.12 10.51 9.69
C ILE A 58 6.49 9.87 9.88
N TYR A 59 6.67 8.72 9.27
CA TYR A 59 7.90 7.94 9.28
C TYR A 59 8.63 8.11 7.95
N GLY A 60 9.93 8.22 7.97
CA GLY A 60 10.70 8.42 6.74
C GLY A 60 12.20 8.41 6.93
N PRO A 61 12.98 8.61 5.87
CA PRO A 61 14.44 8.49 5.91
C PRO A 61 15.13 9.56 6.77
N ASP A 62 14.54 10.73 6.89
CA ASP A 62 15.09 11.93 7.54
C ASP A 62 14.23 12.43 8.71
N THR A 63 13.24 11.64 9.14
CA THR A 63 12.39 11.97 10.28
C THR A 63 13.01 11.44 11.58
N THR A 64 12.58 11.98 12.72
CA THR A 64 12.92 11.45 14.05
C THR A 64 12.51 9.97 14.16
N ASN A 65 11.42 9.60 13.48
CA ASN A 65 10.90 8.24 13.39
C ASN A 65 11.40 7.60 12.09
N GLN A 66 12.65 7.13 12.08
CA GLN A 66 13.27 6.59 10.87
C GLN A 66 12.58 5.31 10.38
N LEU A 67 12.35 5.26 9.07
CA LEU A 67 11.84 4.08 8.38
C LEU A 67 12.56 3.92 7.04
N GLN A 68 13.53 3.02 6.99
CA GLN A 68 14.38 2.77 5.83
C GLN A 68 14.59 1.26 5.56
N THR A 69 14.31 0.40 6.53
CA THR A 69 14.57 -1.03 6.43
C THR A 69 13.31 -1.86 6.58
N ASP A 70 13.33 -3.07 6.03
CA ASP A 70 12.23 -4.03 6.16
C ASP A 70 11.95 -4.39 7.63
N ALA A 71 13.00 -4.52 8.44
CA ALA A 71 12.85 -4.79 9.86
C ALA A 71 12.13 -3.66 10.61
N GLN A 72 12.44 -2.38 10.28
CA GLN A 72 11.74 -1.23 10.84
C GLN A 72 10.27 -1.21 10.38
N MET A 73 10.00 -1.51 9.12
CA MET A 73 8.63 -1.58 8.61
C MET A 73 7.83 -2.71 9.28
N ILE A 74 8.44 -3.87 9.52
CA ILE A 74 7.81 -4.96 10.28
C ILE A 74 7.51 -4.54 11.72
N ALA A 75 8.42 -3.84 12.38
CA ALA A 75 8.22 -3.36 13.74
C ALA A 75 7.09 -2.31 13.82
N LEU A 76 7.07 -1.34 12.91
CA LEU A 76 6.11 -0.25 12.90
C LEU A 76 4.74 -0.66 12.34
N GLY A 77 4.72 -1.31 11.19
CA GLY A 77 3.48 -1.68 10.48
C GLY A 77 2.94 -3.05 10.88
N GLY A 78 3.79 -3.92 11.38
CA GLY A 78 3.50 -5.33 11.62
C GLY A 78 3.69 -6.20 10.37
N PRO A 79 4.00 -7.49 10.56
CA PRO A 79 4.26 -8.40 9.46
C PRO A 79 2.98 -8.66 8.63
N GLY A 80 3.08 -8.50 7.31
CA GLY A 80 1.96 -8.68 6.37
C GLY A 80 0.95 -7.55 6.36
N SER A 81 1.23 -6.43 7.03
CA SER A 81 0.43 -5.21 6.89
C SER A 81 0.48 -4.67 5.47
N GLU A 82 -0.45 -3.80 5.12
CA GLU A 82 -0.43 -3.10 3.84
C GLU A 82 0.87 -2.31 3.67
N GLY A 83 1.28 -1.56 4.72
CA GLY A 83 2.54 -0.84 4.71
C GLY A 83 3.74 -1.75 4.43
N HIS A 84 3.82 -2.91 5.10
CA HIS A 84 4.91 -3.88 4.89
C HIS A 84 4.95 -4.42 3.44
N ARG A 85 3.79 -4.74 2.86
CA ARG A 85 3.72 -5.22 1.48
C ARG A 85 4.11 -4.15 0.47
N LEU A 86 3.64 -2.91 0.66
CA LEU A 86 4.01 -1.77 -0.18
C LEU A 86 5.50 -1.46 -0.06
N PHE A 87 6.06 -1.50 1.16
CA PHE A 87 7.48 -1.30 1.38
C PHE A 87 8.33 -2.30 0.60
N ARG A 88 8.01 -3.59 0.71
CA ARG A 88 8.72 -4.64 -0.04
C ARG A 88 8.65 -4.45 -1.55
N ARG A 89 7.49 -4.03 -2.08
CA ARG A 89 7.33 -3.73 -3.51
C ARG A 89 8.16 -2.55 -3.95
N ILE A 90 8.14 -1.46 -3.19
CA ILE A 90 8.96 -0.28 -3.48
C ILE A 90 10.45 -0.65 -3.41
N ALA A 91 10.88 -1.34 -2.37
CA ALA A 91 12.27 -1.77 -2.22
C ALA A 91 12.73 -2.68 -3.37
N ALA A 92 11.88 -3.59 -3.84
CA ALA A 92 12.18 -4.47 -4.98
C ALA A 92 12.36 -3.69 -6.29
N ILE A 93 11.62 -2.59 -6.49
CA ILE A 93 11.70 -1.76 -7.70
C ILE A 93 12.88 -0.79 -7.63
N THR A 94 13.11 -0.18 -6.46
CA THR A 94 14.11 0.88 -6.29
C THR A 94 15.51 0.36 -5.96
N GLY A 95 15.67 -0.93 -5.69
CA GLY A 95 16.93 -1.50 -5.25
C GLY A 95 17.36 -1.01 -3.85
N GLY A 96 16.42 -0.47 -3.06
CA GLY A 96 16.62 -0.03 -1.68
C GLY A 96 16.84 1.48 -1.53
N THR A 97 18.04 2.01 -1.76
CA THR A 97 18.41 3.36 -1.28
C THR A 97 18.46 4.47 -2.33
N ASN A 98 18.31 4.15 -3.61
CA ASN A 98 18.55 5.11 -4.71
C ASN A 98 17.27 5.75 -5.27
N GLY A 99 16.13 5.54 -4.63
CA GLY A 99 14.85 6.12 -5.05
C GLY A 99 14.56 7.48 -4.40
N PRO A 100 13.45 8.13 -4.78
CA PRO A 100 12.96 9.29 -4.08
C PRO A 100 12.65 8.94 -2.62
N PRO A 101 12.80 9.88 -1.67
CA PRO A 101 12.48 9.63 -0.28
C PRO A 101 11.00 9.30 -0.13
N VAL A 102 10.73 8.16 0.48
CA VAL A 102 9.38 7.66 0.76
C VAL A 102 9.06 7.85 2.22
N TYR A 103 7.95 8.54 2.46
CA TYR A 103 7.40 8.77 3.78
C TYR A 103 6.16 7.92 3.98
N TRP A 104 5.90 7.53 5.19
CA TRP A 104 4.82 6.64 5.56
C TRP A 104 3.98 7.29 6.66
N LEU A 105 2.68 7.28 6.46
CA LEU A 105 1.72 7.65 7.48
C LEU A 105 0.73 6.50 7.61
N PHE A 106 0.74 5.87 8.78
CA PHE A 106 -0.20 4.80 9.08
C PHE A 106 -1.55 5.42 9.42
N VAL A 107 -2.59 4.91 8.80
CA VAL A 107 -3.97 5.34 9.03
C VAL A 107 -4.60 4.43 10.09
N THR A 108 -5.45 5.00 10.94
CA THR A 108 -6.20 4.23 11.93
C THR A 108 -7.03 3.15 11.25
N GLU A 109 -6.82 1.90 11.66
CA GLU A 109 -7.53 0.74 11.15
C GLU A 109 -9.01 0.82 11.51
N SER A 110 -9.87 0.40 10.59
CA SER A 110 -11.31 0.25 10.83
C SER A 110 -11.60 -0.65 12.04
N VAL A 111 -12.70 -0.38 12.72
CA VAL A 111 -13.26 -1.25 13.77
C VAL A 111 -14.16 -2.35 13.21
N GLY A 112 -14.31 -2.42 11.89
CA GLY A 112 -15.14 -3.39 11.20
C GLY A 112 -14.61 -4.83 11.28
N ALA A 113 -15.40 -5.77 10.79
CA ALA A 113 -15.02 -7.18 10.73
C ALA A 113 -13.86 -7.39 9.73
N LYS A 114 -13.07 -8.42 9.97
CA LYS A 114 -12.03 -8.89 9.03
C LYS A 114 -12.67 -9.67 7.90
N ALA A 115 -12.16 -9.48 6.70
CA ALA A 115 -12.53 -10.32 5.57
C ALA A 115 -12.00 -11.75 5.75
N ALA A 116 -12.77 -12.72 5.29
CA ALA A 116 -12.43 -14.14 5.33
C ALA A 116 -12.79 -14.86 4.04
N GLY A 117 -12.19 -16.01 3.84
CA GLY A 117 -12.49 -16.92 2.74
C GLY A 117 -12.09 -18.34 3.12
N THR A 118 -12.68 -19.35 2.49
CA THR A 118 -12.46 -20.75 2.85
C THR A 118 -11.94 -21.58 1.69
N VAL A 119 -11.08 -22.53 2.02
CA VAL A 119 -10.65 -23.61 1.13
C VAL A 119 -11.03 -24.91 1.81
N THR A 120 -11.93 -25.69 1.20
CA THR A 120 -12.39 -26.96 1.75
C THR A 120 -11.70 -28.12 1.06
N ILE A 121 -11.07 -28.98 1.83
CA ILE A 121 -10.55 -30.26 1.35
C ILE A 121 -11.67 -31.29 1.46
N ALA A 122 -12.20 -31.74 0.32
CA ALA A 122 -13.41 -32.53 0.29
C ALA A 122 -13.20 -34.03 0.47
N THR A 123 -12.02 -34.57 0.12
CA THR A 123 -11.75 -35.99 0.16
C THR A 123 -10.34 -36.31 0.67
N THR A 124 -10.20 -37.52 1.25
CA THR A 124 -8.89 -38.11 1.54
C THR A 124 -8.09 -38.28 0.25
N ALA A 125 -6.79 -38.08 0.32
CA ALA A 125 -5.91 -38.19 -0.83
C ALA A 125 -5.84 -39.62 -1.36
N SER A 126 -6.19 -39.82 -2.63
CA SER A 126 -6.07 -41.09 -3.32
C SER A 126 -4.67 -41.35 -3.91
N GLY A 127 -3.81 -40.36 -3.88
CA GLY A 127 -2.44 -40.42 -4.42
C GLY A 127 -1.61 -39.21 -3.98
N ASN A 128 -0.32 -39.22 -4.36
CA ASN A 128 0.57 -38.09 -4.08
C ASN A 128 0.24 -36.91 -4.98
N ALA A 129 0.19 -35.72 -4.38
CA ALA A 129 -0.15 -34.47 -5.06
C ALA A 129 0.53 -33.28 -4.42
N THR A 130 0.40 -32.12 -5.05
CA THR A 130 0.78 -30.83 -4.47
C THR A 130 -0.43 -29.91 -4.51
N HIS A 131 -0.83 -29.41 -3.36
CA HIS A 131 -1.80 -28.34 -3.26
C HIS A 131 -1.07 -27.00 -3.33
N ARG A 132 -1.46 -26.16 -4.29
CA ARG A 132 -0.94 -24.81 -4.42
C ARG A 132 -2.02 -23.81 -4.01
N LEU A 133 -1.68 -22.96 -3.03
CA LEU A 133 -2.52 -21.85 -2.61
C LEU A 133 -1.85 -20.53 -2.97
N TRP A 134 -2.54 -19.75 -3.78
CA TRP A 134 -2.17 -18.40 -4.14
C TRP A 134 -2.84 -17.39 -3.20
N VAL A 135 -2.09 -16.36 -2.79
CA VAL A 135 -2.63 -15.17 -2.14
C VAL A 135 -2.00 -13.95 -2.82
N GLY A 136 -2.84 -13.22 -3.54
CA GLY A 136 -2.36 -12.18 -4.45
C GLY A 136 -1.56 -12.78 -5.61
N ASP A 137 -0.30 -12.42 -5.73
CA ASP A 137 0.65 -12.87 -6.76
C ASP A 137 1.71 -13.85 -6.23
N GLU A 138 1.64 -14.21 -4.96
CA GLU A 138 2.53 -15.21 -4.35
C GLU A 138 1.78 -16.51 -4.08
N PHE A 139 2.50 -17.62 -4.02
CA PHE A 139 1.91 -18.92 -3.71
C PHE A 139 2.73 -19.69 -2.67
N VAL A 140 2.08 -20.69 -2.10
CA VAL A 140 2.71 -21.69 -1.26
C VAL A 140 2.25 -23.08 -1.70
N ASP A 141 3.21 -24.00 -1.79
CA ASP A 141 2.97 -25.39 -2.13
C ASP A 141 2.93 -26.24 -0.88
N THR A 142 1.95 -27.13 -0.81
CA THR A 142 1.82 -28.14 0.25
C THR A 142 1.82 -29.51 -0.37
N GLY A 143 2.81 -30.32 -0.02
CA GLY A 143 2.89 -31.72 -0.45
C GLY A 143 1.77 -32.54 0.22
N ILE A 144 1.15 -33.42 -0.55
CA ILE A 144 0.10 -34.34 -0.11
C ILE A 144 0.55 -35.75 -0.45
N THR A 145 0.42 -36.65 0.52
CA THR A 145 0.72 -38.08 0.36
C THR A 145 -0.55 -38.89 0.25
N SER A 146 -0.48 -40.00 -0.51
CA SER A 146 -1.61 -40.93 -0.61
C SER A 146 -2.04 -41.41 0.79
N GLY A 147 -3.33 -41.31 1.07
CA GLY A 147 -3.90 -41.68 2.36
C GLY A 147 -4.02 -40.50 3.37
N ASP A 148 -3.47 -39.33 3.05
CA ASP A 148 -3.63 -38.16 3.91
C ASP A 148 -5.13 -37.81 4.07
N THR A 149 -5.54 -37.64 5.32
CA THR A 149 -6.93 -37.26 5.63
C THR A 149 -7.17 -35.77 5.32
N VAL A 150 -8.41 -35.41 5.12
CA VAL A 150 -8.80 -34.01 4.88
C VAL A 150 -8.26 -33.05 5.96
N THR A 151 -8.29 -33.48 7.22
CA THR A 151 -7.80 -32.68 8.35
C THR A 151 -6.26 -32.54 8.33
N ALA A 152 -5.53 -33.62 7.97
CA ALA A 152 -4.08 -33.59 7.87
C ALA A 152 -3.61 -32.64 6.75
N ILE A 153 -4.24 -32.72 5.59
CA ILE A 153 -3.96 -31.85 4.45
C ILE A 153 -4.25 -30.37 4.84
N ALA A 154 -5.41 -30.10 5.42
CA ALA A 154 -5.77 -28.76 5.86
C ALA A 154 -4.80 -28.21 6.92
N ALA A 155 -4.36 -29.04 7.86
CA ALA A 155 -3.37 -28.64 8.86
C ALA A 155 -2.02 -28.27 8.23
N ALA A 156 -1.55 -29.06 7.25
CA ALA A 156 -0.31 -28.77 6.54
C ALA A 156 -0.41 -27.44 5.74
N ILE A 157 -1.54 -27.19 5.10
CA ILE A 157 -1.79 -25.90 4.41
C ILE A 157 -1.71 -24.74 5.40
N VAL A 158 -2.35 -24.86 6.57
CA VAL A 158 -2.33 -23.80 7.62
C VAL A 158 -0.91 -23.51 8.08
N VAL A 159 -0.10 -24.54 8.33
CA VAL A 159 1.31 -24.38 8.73
C VAL A 159 2.08 -23.60 7.65
N ASN A 160 1.94 -24.00 6.39
CA ASN A 160 2.65 -23.38 5.28
C ASN A 160 2.21 -21.93 5.02
N VAL A 161 0.92 -21.63 5.14
CA VAL A 161 0.38 -20.27 5.01
C VAL A 161 0.91 -19.37 6.14
N ASN A 162 0.82 -19.83 7.39
CA ASN A 162 1.23 -19.03 8.53
C ASN A 162 2.77 -18.84 8.62
N ALA A 163 3.54 -19.71 7.98
CA ALA A 163 4.99 -19.52 7.82
C ALA A 163 5.30 -18.31 6.90
N LYS A 164 4.38 -17.90 6.03
CA LYS A 164 4.51 -16.71 5.18
C LYS A 164 4.09 -15.45 5.97
N THR A 165 4.91 -15.02 6.90
CA THR A 165 4.58 -13.92 7.82
C THR A 165 4.26 -12.59 7.10
N HIS A 166 4.80 -12.37 5.90
CA HIS A 166 4.56 -11.20 5.06
C HIS A 166 3.21 -11.25 4.29
N TRP A 167 2.53 -12.39 4.29
CA TRP A 167 1.21 -12.47 3.66
C TRP A 167 0.16 -11.67 4.44
N PRO A 168 -0.85 -11.11 3.74
CA PRO A 168 -1.90 -10.30 4.36
C PRO A 168 -2.94 -11.11 5.12
N VAL A 169 -2.81 -12.43 5.16
CA VAL A 169 -3.76 -13.35 5.76
C VAL A 169 -3.09 -14.23 6.83
N THR A 170 -3.92 -14.73 7.72
CA THR A 170 -3.64 -15.88 8.58
C THR A 170 -4.57 -17.03 8.20
N ALA A 171 -4.17 -18.25 8.50
CA ALA A 171 -4.98 -19.45 8.25
C ALA A 171 -5.26 -20.20 9.54
N ALA A 172 -6.46 -20.78 9.63
CA ALA A 172 -6.87 -21.75 10.63
C ALA A 172 -7.64 -22.88 9.97
N ASN A 173 -7.69 -24.08 10.57
CA ASN A 173 -8.48 -25.16 10.02
C ASN A 173 -9.46 -25.73 11.05
N VAL A 174 -10.62 -26.18 10.57
CA VAL A 174 -11.59 -26.98 11.30
C VAL A 174 -12.11 -28.06 10.36
N ALA A 175 -11.91 -29.32 10.71
CA ALA A 175 -12.49 -30.48 10.01
C ALA A 175 -12.25 -30.49 8.48
N GLY A 176 -11.06 -30.11 8.02
CA GLY A 176 -10.70 -30.08 6.59
C GLY A 176 -11.06 -28.76 5.89
N VAL A 177 -11.65 -27.80 6.58
CA VAL A 177 -11.90 -26.44 6.07
C VAL A 177 -10.80 -25.52 6.53
N VAL A 178 -10.02 -24.97 5.62
CA VAL A 178 -9.02 -23.94 5.87
C VAL A 178 -9.69 -22.58 5.72
N THR A 179 -9.78 -21.81 6.79
CA THR A 179 -10.27 -20.44 6.77
C THR A 179 -9.09 -19.47 6.69
N LEU A 180 -9.04 -18.68 5.63
CA LEU A 180 -8.12 -17.57 5.47
C LEU A 180 -8.78 -16.31 6.03
N THR A 181 -8.13 -15.62 6.96
CA THR A 181 -8.63 -14.39 7.55
C THR A 181 -7.64 -13.26 7.31
N ALA A 182 -8.14 -12.12 6.83
CA ALA A 182 -7.32 -10.94 6.65
C ALA A 182 -6.68 -10.50 7.98
N LYS A 183 -5.41 -10.08 7.95
CA LYS A 183 -4.74 -9.55 9.15
C LYS A 183 -5.30 -8.19 9.56
N GLN A 184 -5.78 -7.42 8.60
CA GLN A 184 -6.36 -6.10 8.78
C GLN A 184 -7.88 -6.17 8.86
N ASN A 185 -8.48 -5.29 9.65
CA ASN A 185 -9.93 -5.13 9.73
C ASN A 185 -10.45 -4.32 8.53
N GLY A 186 -11.76 -4.34 8.35
CA GLY A 186 -12.43 -3.44 7.42
C GLY A 186 -12.52 -3.93 5.98
N LEU A 187 -13.01 -3.04 5.13
CA LEU A 187 -13.29 -3.32 3.71
C LEU A 187 -12.05 -3.70 2.91
N ARG A 188 -10.85 -3.23 3.29
CA ARG A 188 -9.60 -3.50 2.55
C ARG A 188 -9.27 -4.99 2.46
N GLY A 189 -9.71 -5.79 3.43
CA GLY A 189 -9.56 -7.23 3.37
C GLY A 189 -10.30 -7.88 2.21
N ASN A 190 -11.40 -7.30 1.75
CA ASN A 190 -12.22 -7.85 0.66
C ASN A 190 -11.50 -7.83 -0.71
N TRP A 191 -10.40 -7.09 -0.82
CA TRP A 191 -9.61 -7.01 -2.06
C TRP A 191 -8.47 -8.04 -2.10
N ILE A 192 -8.32 -8.86 -1.07
CA ILE A 192 -7.30 -9.91 -1.05
C ILE A 192 -7.80 -11.07 -1.88
N ARG A 193 -7.18 -11.24 -3.05
CA ARG A 193 -7.46 -12.38 -3.93
C ARG A 193 -6.77 -13.64 -3.42
N PHE A 194 -7.46 -14.78 -3.49
CA PHE A 194 -6.86 -16.08 -3.27
C PHE A 194 -7.39 -17.12 -4.25
N GLN A 195 -6.58 -18.15 -4.50
CA GLN A 195 -6.96 -19.26 -5.38
C GLN A 195 -6.26 -20.52 -4.91
N ALA A 196 -6.97 -21.64 -4.89
CA ALA A 196 -6.41 -22.94 -4.60
C ALA A 196 -6.49 -23.85 -5.82
N THR A 197 -5.40 -24.56 -6.08
CA THR A 197 -5.31 -25.53 -7.18
C THR A 197 -4.56 -26.78 -6.73
N ILE A 198 -4.88 -27.92 -7.32
CA ILE A 198 -4.12 -29.16 -7.20
C ILE A 198 -3.22 -29.30 -8.43
N ILE A 199 -1.93 -29.45 -8.18
CA ILE A 199 -0.93 -29.71 -9.21
C ILE A 199 -0.57 -31.18 -9.16
N SER A 200 -1.30 -32.00 -9.87
CA SER A 200 -0.94 -33.41 -10.23
C SER A 200 -2.04 -34.09 -11.02
N ASN A 201 -1.70 -35.27 -11.54
CA ASN A 201 -2.63 -36.15 -12.28
C ASN A 201 -3.56 -36.99 -11.36
N VAL A 202 -3.66 -36.67 -10.08
CA VAL A 202 -4.44 -37.41 -9.09
C VAL A 202 -5.67 -36.60 -8.69
N SER A 203 -6.82 -37.24 -8.69
CA SER A 203 -8.09 -36.62 -8.29
C SER A 203 -8.14 -36.43 -6.78
N ILE A 204 -7.82 -35.23 -6.32
CA ILE A 204 -8.15 -34.78 -4.96
C ILE A 204 -9.21 -33.68 -5.16
N ALA A 205 -10.42 -33.93 -4.70
CA ALA A 205 -11.44 -32.92 -4.77
C ALA A 205 -11.16 -31.84 -3.72
N THR A 206 -10.81 -30.65 -4.18
CA THR A 206 -10.83 -29.43 -3.37
C THR A 206 -11.92 -28.51 -3.88
N THR A 207 -12.75 -28.01 -3.01
CA THR A 207 -13.67 -26.91 -3.32
C THR A 207 -13.17 -25.68 -2.62
N THR A 208 -12.92 -24.62 -3.38
CA THR A 208 -12.72 -23.29 -2.82
C THR A 208 -14.07 -22.61 -2.77
N THR A 209 -14.50 -22.22 -1.58
CA THR A 209 -15.59 -21.28 -1.43
C THR A 209 -14.96 -19.89 -1.35
N ALA A 210 -14.49 -19.44 -2.50
CA ALA A 210 -14.32 -18.02 -2.72
C ALA A 210 -15.67 -17.50 -3.23
N THR A 211 -15.97 -16.24 -2.99
CA THR A 211 -16.93 -15.51 -3.82
C THR A 211 -16.58 -15.71 -5.30
N THR A 212 -17.53 -15.45 -6.16
CA THR A 212 -17.43 -15.63 -7.62
C THR A 212 -16.10 -15.16 -8.25
N ASP A 213 -15.34 -14.30 -7.56
CA ASP A 213 -14.13 -13.68 -8.07
C ASP A 213 -12.82 -14.14 -7.36
N GLY A 214 -12.89 -15.05 -6.40
CA GLY A 214 -11.71 -15.52 -5.66
C GLY A 214 -11.13 -14.51 -4.66
N PHE A 215 -11.94 -13.61 -4.13
CA PHE A 215 -11.58 -12.64 -3.11
C PHE A 215 -12.10 -13.06 -1.73
N LEU A 216 -11.44 -12.57 -0.67
CA LEU A 216 -12.01 -12.63 0.67
C LEU A 216 -13.28 -11.77 0.73
N THR A 217 -14.17 -12.04 1.68
CA THR A 217 -15.44 -11.34 1.87
C THR A 217 -15.69 -11.00 3.32
N ASP A 218 -16.81 -10.32 3.57
CA ASP A 218 -17.34 -10.03 4.91
C ASP A 218 -16.50 -9.05 5.74
N GLY A 219 -15.47 -8.42 5.14
CA GLY A 219 -14.87 -7.23 5.72
C GLY A 219 -15.87 -6.08 5.71
N THR A 220 -16.03 -5.39 6.83
CA THR A 220 -17.00 -4.30 6.98
C THR A 220 -16.34 -3.01 7.41
N THR A 221 -16.97 -1.88 7.13
CA THR A 221 -16.54 -0.54 7.53
C THR A 221 -15.21 -0.12 6.90
N ALA A 222 -15.21 1.01 6.23
CA ALA A 222 -14.00 1.64 5.69
C ALA A 222 -13.13 2.24 6.81
N ASP A 223 -11.84 2.38 6.55
CA ASP A 223 -10.96 3.16 7.41
C ASP A 223 -11.32 4.65 7.33
N SER A 224 -10.81 5.46 8.25
CA SER A 224 -10.93 6.91 8.17
C SER A 224 -9.56 7.54 8.01
N ASN A 225 -9.39 8.36 6.97
CA ASN A 225 -8.17 9.13 6.76
C ASN A 225 -8.29 10.59 7.24
N ALA A 226 -9.39 10.98 7.87
CA ALA A 226 -9.66 12.37 8.22
C ALA A 226 -8.56 13.00 9.10
N THR A 227 -8.12 12.30 10.14
CA THR A 227 -7.05 12.77 11.03
C THR A 227 -5.70 12.77 10.33
N ALA A 228 -5.40 11.75 9.52
CA ALA A 228 -4.20 11.70 8.71
C ALA A 228 -4.09 12.89 7.75
N LEU A 229 -5.22 13.30 7.14
CA LEU A 229 -5.25 14.46 6.26
C LEU A 229 -4.94 15.77 6.98
N THR A 230 -5.38 15.95 8.23
CA THR A 230 -5.00 17.14 9.02
C THR A 230 -3.51 17.16 9.31
N THR A 231 -2.91 16.01 9.58
CA THR A 231 -1.44 15.89 9.84
C THR A 231 -0.61 16.29 8.64
N ILE A 232 -1.06 15.99 7.43
CA ILE A 232 -0.32 16.32 6.20
C ILE A 232 -0.69 17.68 5.61
N ALA A 233 -1.71 18.37 6.14
CA ALA A 233 -2.24 19.61 5.56
C ALA A 233 -1.20 20.72 5.38
N ALA A 234 -0.24 20.83 6.30
CA ALA A 234 0.83 21.83 6.27
C ALA A 234 2.12 21.32 5.59
N ARG A 235 2.13 20.12 5.04
CA ARG A 235 3.32 19.51 4.44
C ARG A 235 3.19 19.37 2.94
N TRP A 236 4.30 19.53 2.26
CA TRP A 236 4.38 19.30 0.83
C TRP A 236 4.97 17.93 0.51
N PHE A 237 4.23 17.14 -0.25
CA PHE A 237 4.70 15.90 -0.86
C PHE A 237 4.45 16.00 -2.35
N TYR A 238 5.40 15.59 -3.16
CA TYR A 238 5.22 15.58 -4.61
C TYR A 238 4.07 14.66 -5.02
N GLN A 239 3.95 13.53 -4.33
CA GLN A 239 2.96 12.50 -4.60
C GLN A 239 2.46 11.87 -3.31
N ILE A 240 1.16 11.67 -3.22
CA ILE A 240 0.50 10.92 -2.16
C ILE A 240 -0.05 9.64 -2.79
N VAL A 241 0.31 8.49 -2.24
CA VAL A 241 -0.18 7.17 -2.65
C VAL A 241 -1.09 6.65 -1.55
N SER A 242 -2.28 6.24 -1.89
CA SER A 242 -3.23 5.64 -0.96
C SER A 242 -3.84 4.38 -1.56
N ALA A 243 -3.97 3.36 -0.74
CA ALA A 243 -4.71 2.15 -1.09
C ALA A 243 -6.20 2.22 -0.69
N ALA A 244 -6.68 3.39 -0.25
CA ALA A 244 -8.11 3.59 -0.02
C ALA A 244 -8.88 3.52 -1.35
N GLU A 245 -9.94 2.74 -1.38
CA GLU A 245 -10.72 2.48 -2.57
C GLU A 245 -12.15 3.03 -2.48
N ASP A 246 -12.66 3.24 -1.27
CA ASP A 246 -13.99 3.81 -1.10
C ASP A 246 -14.04 5.28 -1.54
N THR A 247 -15.20 5.69 -2.05
CA THR A 247 -15.41 7.02 -2.62
C THR A 247 -15.25 8.14 -1.59
N THR A 248 -15.56 7.87 -0.32
CA THR A 248 -15.46 8.87 0.76
C THR A 248 -14.01 9.21 1.04
N GLN A 249 -13.16 8.20 1.25
CA GLN A 249 -11.74 8.40 1.59
C GLN A 249 -10.95 8.97 0.40
N THR A 250 -11.21 8.45 -0.78
CA THR A 250 -10.58 8.97 -2.01
C THR A 250 -11.04 10.38 -2.34
N GLY A 251 -12.34 10.69 -2.14
CA GLY A 251 -12.87 12.04 -2.27
C GLY A 251 -12.26 13.04 -1.30
N ALA A 252 -12.09 12.65 -0.04
CA ALA A 252 -11.45 13.47 0.98
C ALA A 252 -9.99 13.82 0.61
N LEU A 253 -9.22 12.84 0.09
CA LEU A 253 -7.85 13.06 -0.40
C LEU A 253 -7.81 14.01 -1.60
N VAL A 254 -8.71 13.86 -2.57
CA VAL A 254 -8.80 14.76 -3.73
C VAL A 254 -9.15 16.18 -3.28
N ASN A 255 -10.12 16.34 -2.38
CA ASN A 255 -10.49 17.63 -1.84
C ASN A 255 -9.33 18.29 -1.09
N GLN A 256 -8.58 17.54 -0.31
CA GLN A 256 -7.38 18.03 0.37
C GLN A 256 -6.36 18.58 -0.63
N VAL A 257 -6.02 17.81 -1.66
CA VAL A 257 -5.03 18.22 -2.67
C VAL A 257 -5.51 19.44 -3.45
N ASN A 258 -6.78 19.49 -3.82
CA ASN A 258 -7.38 20.66 -4.51
C ASN A 258 -7.35 21.91 -3.61
N THR A 259 -7.68 21.78 -2.33
CA THR A 259 -7.63 22.88 -1.37
C THR A 259 -6.20 23.39 -1.18
N GLN A 260 -5.23 22.50 -1.09
CA GLN A 260 -3.82 22.86 -0.98
C GLN A 260 -3.27 23.51 -2.27
N ALA A 261 -3.82 23.18 -3.43
CA ALA A 261 -3.41 23.76 -4.71
C ALA A 261 -3.95 25.17 -4.95
N LEU A 262 -4.88 25.66 -4.14
CA LEU A 262 -5.40 27.04 -4.25
C LEU A 262 -4.26 28.06 -4.11
N ALA A 263 -4.44 29.22 -4.76
CA ALA A 263 -3.42 30.27 -4.82
C ALA A 263 -2.94 30.74 -3.44
N LEU A 264 -3.80 30.67 -2.41
CA LEU A 264 -3.45 31.07 -1.05
C LEU A 264 -2.47 30.08 -0.39
N ASN A 265 -2.60 28.79 -0.65
CA ASN A 265 -1.76 27.72 -0.07
C ASN A 265 -0.56 27.38 -0.95
N GLY A 266 -0.73 27.41 -2.27
CA GLY A 266 0.32 27.21 -3.26
C GLY A 266 0.94 25.81 -3.30
N ILE A 267 0.39 24.84 -2.55
CA ILE A 267 0.93 23.48 -2.40
C ILE A 267 0.34 22.58 -3.49
N ARG A 268 1.13 22.29 -4.52
CA ARG A 268 0.71 21.42 -5.62
C ARG A 268 1.20 19.98 -5.39
N GLN A 269 0.28 19.06 -5.29
CA GLN A 269 0.52 17.65 -5.01
C GLN A 269 -0.24 16.78 -6.01
N ARG A 270 0.11 15.50 -6.10
CA ARG A 270 -0.61 14.49 -6.87
C ARG A 270 -1.06 13.37 -5.95
N VAL A 271 -2.26 12.85 -6.19
CA VAL A 271 -2.75 11.64 -5.50
C VAL A 271 -2.84 10.50 -6.50
N ILE A 272 -2.39 9.33 -6.08
CA ILE A 272 -2.52 8.08 -6.82
C ILE A 272 -3.31 7.10 -5.96
N PHE A 273 -4.37 6.56 -6.55
CA PHE A 273 -5.19 5.50 -5.98
C PHE A 273 -5.05 4.23 -6.80
N GLY A 274 -5.11 3.08 -6.13
CA GLY A 274 -5.42 1.82 -6.76
C GLY A 274 -6.95 1.66 -6.90
N SER A 275 -7.40 0.93 -7.90
CA SER A 275 -8.76 0.42 -7.97
C SER A 275 -8.72 -1.01 -8.48
N VAL A 276 -9.46 -1.89 -7.82
CA VAL A 276 -9.69 -3.27 -8.26
C VAL A 276 -11.06 -3.42 -8.92
N ASP A 277 -11.79 -2.31 -9.04
CA ASP A 277 -13.12 -2.28 -9.63
C ASP A 277 -13.06 -2.48 -11.15
N THR A 278 -14.21 -2.78 -11.76
CA THR A 278 -14.31 -2.89 -13.21
C THR A 278 -13.90 -1.57 -13.88
N ALA A 279 -13.36 -1.64 -15.09
CA ALA A 279 -12.96 -0.45 -15.84
C ALA A 279 -14.09 0.59 -15.95
N GLY A 280 -15.36 0.13 -16.09
CA GLY A 280 -16.52 0.99 -16.13
C GLY A 280 -16.75 1.78 -14.85
N ASN A 281 -16.64 1.13 -13.70
CA ASN A 281 -16.76 1.77 -12.39
C ASN A 281 -15.58 2.70 -12.12
N ALA A 282 -14.37 2.31 -12.44
CA ALA A 282 -13.18 3.16 -12.31
C ALA A 282 -13.31 4.45 -13.15
N ILE A 283 -13.82 4.35 -14.38
CA ILE A 283 -14.11 5.51 -15.24
C ILE A 283 -15.20 6.39 -14.62
N SER A 284 -16.29 5.81 -14.13
CA SER A 284 -17.38 6.55 -13.48
C SER A 284 -16.88 7.32 -12.25
N ILE A 285 -16.02 6.70 -11.44
CA ILE A 285 -15.38 7.35 -10.30
C ILE A 285 -14.46 8.50 -10.75
N ALA A 286 -13.69 8.31 -11.81
CA ALA A 286 -12.81 9.34 -12.35
C ALA A 286 -13.61 10.53 -12.91
N VAL A 287 -14.70 10.29 -13.63
CA VAL A 287 -15.59 11.31 -14.19
C VAL A 287 -16.30 12.11 -13.09
N ALA A 288 -16.76 11.46 -12.02
CA ALA A 288 -17.41 12.13 -10.90
C ALA A 288 -16.47 13.03 -10.08
N ARG A 289 -15.15 12.98 -10.33
CA ARG A 289 -14.12 13.76 -9.62
C ARG A 289 -13.54 14.91 -10.44
N ASN A 290 -13.90 15.04 -11.71
CA ASN A 290 -13.58 16.17 -12.57
C ASN A 290 -14.70 17.22 -12.55
#